data_f50bad1d651af43cb378144aedf657ed
#
_entry.id   f50bad1d651af43cb378144aedf657ed
#
_cell.length_a   1.000
_cell.length_b   1.000
_cell.length_c   1.000
_cell.angle_alpha   90.00
_cell.angle_beta   90.00
_cell.angle_gamma   90.00
#
_symmetry.space_group_name_H-M   'P 1'
#
loop_
_entity.id
_entity.type
_entity.pdbx_description
1 polymer ?
#
loop_
_entity_poly.entity_id
_entity_poly.type
_entity_poly.pdbx_seq_one_letter_code
_entity_poly.pdbx_strand_id
1 'polypeptide(L)'
;MSFISGGTSFGRTSINRGSFMTATGGSVSAGEIDGNYKYHTFLLAQTGTNFTVTVLGSPANNVVEYLVVAGGGGGGATTGGGGGAGGFRTNVSGATSGGGASAEATYGVTAQSYTITVGAGGDGAYSGVNGSAGSDSSMVPASGTSIISIGGGKGGRGNVGGNGGSGGGAGDHGGGGGTATANQGYAGGNGIVGTPYVAGGGGGAGAVGQSASASVAGNGGAGLSSNITGSSVCYAGGGGAGGGLSGTYGTATCGGTDGVAGATEAVVDATANTGGGGGGANGGTAGLAGGDGGSGIVIIRYQFQ
;
A
#
# COMPACT_ATOMS: atom_id res chain seq x y z
N MET A 1 -45.63 62.57 -27.76
CA MET A 1 -44.98 61.30 -28.12
C MET A 1 -44.11 60.90 -26.94
N SER A 2 -44.55 59.86 -26.22
CA SER A 2 -43.81 59.36 -25.02
C SER A 2 -43.13 58.05 -25.43
N PHE A 3 -41.81 58.00 -25.33
CA PHE A 3 -41.05 56.77 -25.56
C PHE A 3 -40.94 56.01 -24.27
N ILE A 4 -41.55 54.85 -24.19
CA ILE A 4 -41.33 53.86 -23.09
C ILE A 4 -40.11 53.03 -23.45
N SER A 5 -39.02 53.20 -22.70
CA SER A 5 -37.85 52.36 -22.74
C SER A 5 -38.13 51.08 -21.93
N GLY A 6 -38.42 49.99 -22.60
CA GLY A 6 -38.50 48.65 -21.99
C GLY A 6 -37.09 48.07 -21.78
N GLY A 7 -36.55 48.25 -20.59
CA GLY A 7 -35.32 47.56 -20.18
C GLY A 7 -35.60 46.08 -19.88
N THR A 8 -35.19 45.17 -20.75
CA THR A 8 -35.16 43.74 -20.44
C THR A 8 -34.02 43.45 -19.45
N SER A 9 -34.36 43.29 -18.21
CA SER A 9 -33.47 42.75 -17.18
C SER A 9 -33.18 41.30 -17.49
N PHE A 10 -31.99 41.02 -18.03
CA PHE A 10 -31.47 39.65 -18.06
C PHE A 10 -31.18 39.23 -16.62
N GLY A 11 -32.08 38.42 -16.06
CA GLY A 11 -31.83 37.77 -14.78
C GLY A 11 -30.55 36.94 -14.89
N ARG A 12 -29.50 37.37 -14.17
CA ARG A 12 -28.35 36.52 -13.95
C ARG A 12 -28.86 35.32 -13.15
N THR A 13 -29.00 34.16 -13.81
CA THR A 13 -29.09 32.89 -13.12
C THR A 13 -27.80 32.75 -12.33
N SER A 14 -27.84 33.05 -11.05
CA SER A 14 -26.76 32.66 -10.13
C SER A 14 -26.72 31.13 -10.17
N ILE A 15 -25.73 30.57 -10.83
CA ILE A 15 -25.41 29.17 -10.69
C ILE A 15 -25.08 29.02 -9.20
N ASN A 16 -26.00 28.42 -8.46
CA ASN A 16 -25.77 28.08 -7.06
C ASN A 16 -24.67 27.03 -7.02
N ARG A 17 -23.41 27.48 -7.00
CA ARG A 17 -22.27 26.58 -6.76
C ARG A 17 -22.48 26.07 -5.34
N GLY A 18 -22.85 24.80 -5.23
CA GLY A 18 -23.04 24.17 -3.93
C GLY A 18 -21.84 24.46 -3.03
N SER A 19 -22.07 24.67 -1.74
CA SER A 19 -20.99 24.82 -0.77
C SER A 19 -20.14 23.55 -0.71
N PHE A 20 -18.85 23.68 -0.45
CA PHE A 20 -17.91 22.57 -0.31
C PHE A 20 -17.65 22.30 1.18
N MET A 21 -17.27 21.06 1.49
CA MET A 21 -16.89 20.68 2.85
C MET A 21 -15.53 21.27 3.24
N THR A 22 -15.29 21.36 4.55
CA THR A 22 -13.98 21.66 5.12
C THR A 22 -13.56 20.59 6.12
N ALA A 23 -12.28 20.27 6.12
CA ALA A 23 -11.71 19.28 7.03
C ALA A 23 -10.29 19.68 7.45
N THR A 24 -9.81 19.05 8.51
CA THR A 24 -8.45 19.21 9.05
C THR A 24 -7.83 17.86 9.36
N GLY A 25 -6.50 17.80 9.46
CA GLY A 25 -5.75 16.60 9.83
C GLY A 25 -4.56 16.32 8.91
N GLY A 26 -3.81 15.27 9.23
CA GLY A 26 -2.64 14.85 8.46
C GLY A 26 -1.37 15.65 8.75
N SER A 27 -0.33 15.42 7.95
CA SER A 27 0.98 16.07 8.07
C SER A 27 0.90 17.58 7.86
N VAL A 28 -0.01 18.02 6.98
CA VAL A 28 -0.40 19.42 6.81
C VAL A 28 -1.87 19.55 7.23
N SER A 29 -2.12 20.09 8.43
CA SER A 29 -3.45 20.08 9.03
C SER A 29 -4.51 20.81 8.20
N ALA A 30 -4.14 21.85 7.45
CA ALA A 30 -5.05 22.57 6.55
C ALA A 30 -5.30 21.84 5.22
N GLY A 31 -4.57 20.74 4.97
CA GLY A 31 -4.53 20.03 3.69
C GLY A 31 -3.69 20.73 2.63
N GLU A 32 -3.32 19.99 1.61
CA GLU A 32 -2.59 20.45 0.43
C GLU A 32 -3.54 20.60 -0.75
N ILE A 33 -3.20 21.41 -1.75
CA ILE A 33 -4.11 21.74 -2.87
C ILE A 33 -3.56 21.15 -4.18
N ASP A 34 -4.43 20.46 -4.91
CA ASP A 34 -4.24 20.05 -6.29
C ASP A 34 -5.46 20.44 -7.13
N GLY A 35 -5.35 21.50 -7.91
CA GLY A 35 -6.44 22.04 -8.72
C GLY A 35 -7.67 22.39 -7.86
N ASN A 36 -8.79 21.74 -8.12
CA ASN A 36 -10.05 21.91 -7.38
C ASN A 36 -10.17 21.00 -6.16
N TYR A 37 -9.15 20.21 -5.87
CA TYR A 37 -9.13 19.26 -4.78
C TYR A 37 -8.21 19.71 -3.66
N LYS A 38 -8.57 19.32 -2.45
CA LYS A 38 -7.72 19.38 -1.27
C LYS A 38 -7.49 17.96 -0.76
N TYR A 39 -6.23 17.64 -0.41
CA TYR A 39 -5.88 16.32 0.12
C TYR A 39 -5.12 16.42 1.43
N HIS A 40 -5.29 15.42 2.28
CA HIS A 40 -4.63 15.27 3.57
C HIS A 40 -3.86 13.96 3.58
N THR A 41 -2.56 14.04 3.86
CA THR A 41 -1.66 12.88 3.91
C THR A 41 -1.37 12.52 5.37
N PHE A 42 -1.54 11.26 5.71
CA PHE A 42 -1.20 10.69 7.01
C PHE A 42 -0.08 9.68 6.83
N LEU A 43 1.02 9.91 7.50
CA LEU A 43 2.20 9.04 7.56
C LEU A 43 2.21 8.30 8.91
N LEU A 44 3.16 7.38 9.10
CA LEU A 44 3.26 6.61 10.34
C LEU A 44 3.32 7.51 11.60
N ALA A 45 3.97 8.67 11.50
CA ALA A 45 4.05 9.64 12.60
C ALA A 45 2.69 10.26 12.99
N GLN A 46 1.69 10.22 12.11
CA GLN A 46 0.32 10.68 12.38
C GLN A 46 -0.64 9.55 12.79
N THR A 47 -0.15 8.33 13.02
CA THR A 47 -0.98 7.22 13.51
C THR A 47 -1.70 7.61 14.81
N GLY A 48 -3.00 7.30 14.88
CA GLY A 48 -3.85 7.65 16.03
C GLY A 48 -4.39 9.09 15.99
N THR A 49 -4.03 9.92 15.00
CA THR A 49 -4.63 11.24 14.80
C THR A 49 -5.93 11.16 13.98
N ASN A 50 -6.62 12.29 13.82
CA ASN A 50 -7.91 12.32 13.13
C ASN A 50 -7.85 13.09 11.81
N PHE A 51 -8.59 12.61 10.83
CA PHE A 51 -9.19 13.44 9.79
C PHE A 51 -10.54 13.94 10.32
N THR A 52 -10.71 15.24 10.49
CA THR A 52 -11.92 15.81 11.08
C THR A 52 -12.65 16.66 10.07
N VAL A 53 -13.86 16.25 9.70
CA VAL A 53 -14.78 17.06 8.88
C VAL A 53 -15.44 18.08 9.80
N THR A 54 -15.09 19.35 9.60
CA THR A 54 -15.53 20.47 10.46
C THR A 54 -16.80 21.13 9.98
N VAL A 55 -17.00 21.20 8.64
CA VAL A 55 -18.19 21.77 8.02
C VAL A 55 -18.58 20.90 6.83
N LEU A 56 -19.86 20.61 6.69
CA LEU A 56 -20.41 19.94 5.51
C LEU A 56 -20.70 20.96 4.40
N GLY A 57 -20.49 20.53 3.16
CA GLY A 57 -20.94 21.22 1.97
C GLY A 57 -22.39 20.87 1.61
N SER A 58 -22.77 21.15 0.36
CA SER A 58 -24.01 20.59 -0.20
C SER A 58 -23.93 19.05 -0.25
N PRO A 59 -25.06 18.33 -0.18
CA PRO A 59 -25.03 16.86 -0.05
C PRO A 59 -24.15 16.13 -1.09
N ALA A 60 -24.13 16.61 -2.33
CA ALA A 60 -23.30 16.03 -3.39
C ALA A 60 -21.79 16.22 -3.19
N ASN A 61 -21.37 17.20 -2.37
CA ASN A 61 -19.98 17.54 -2.09
C ASN A 61 -19.46 16.94 -0.77
N ASN A 62 -20.30 16.16 -0.06
CA ASN A 62 -19.93 15.51 1.20
C ASN A 62 -19.40 14.09 0.93
N VAL A 63 -18.47 13.98 -0.01
CA VAL A 63 -17.84 12.73 -0.42
C VAL A 63 -16.31 12.92 -0.43
N VAL A 64 -15.60 11.85 -0.13
CA VAL A 64 -14.14 11.82 -0.23
C VAL A 64 -13.67 10.69 -1.14
N GLU A 65 -12.56 10.93 -1.80
CA GLU A 65 -11.71 9.89 -2.36
C GLU A 65 -10.61 9.57 -1.36
N TYR A 66 -10.20 8.31 -1.34
CA TYR A 66 -9.14 7.84 -0.45
C TYR A 66 -8.18 6.89 -1.13
N LEU A 67 -6.99 6.83 -0.56
CA LEU A 67 -6.01 5.78 -0.73
C LEU A 67 -5.59 5.32 0.66
N VAL A 68 -5.79 4.04 0.98
CA VAL A 68 -5.35 3.41 2.23
C VAL A 68 -4.43 2.26 1.88
N VAL A 69 -3.14 2.42 2.17
CA VAL A 69 -2.10 1.43 1.99
C VAL A 69 -1.57 1.01 3.35
N ALA A 70 -1.58 -0.27 3.65
CA ALA A 70 -1.06 -0.84 4.90
C ALA A 70 0.47 -0.99 4.87
N GLY A 71 1.09 -1.30 5.99
CA GLY A 71 2.52 -1.62 6.06
C GLY A 71 2.84 -2.92 5.33
N GLY A 72 3.96 -2.97 4.62
CA GLY A 72 4.48 -4.18 3.98
C GLY A 72 5.10 -5.14 4.98
N GLY A 73 5.18 -6.42 4.67
CA GLY A 73 5.85 -7.45 5.47
C GLY A 73 7.36 -7.42 5.29
N GLY A 74 8.12 -7.83 6.31
CA GLY A 74 9.57 -7.99 6.23
C GLY A 74 9.96 -9.26 5.48
N GLY A 75 11.13 -9.25 4.85
CA GLY A 75 11.73 -10.36 4.14
C GLY A 75 12.25 -11.46 5.07
N GLY A 76 12.33 -12.70 4.57
CA GLY A 76 12.87 -13.86 5.28
C GLY A 76 14.41 -13.85 5.31
N ALA A 77 15.01 -14.46 6.33
CA ALA A 77 16.45 -14.69 6.39
C ALA A 77 16.85 -15.98 5.64
N THR A 78 18.13 -16.13 5.30
CA THR A 78 18.76 -17.38 4.85
C THR A 78 18.02 -18.03 3.68
N THR A 79 18.23 -17.58 2.48
CA THR A 79 17.45 -17.92 1.27
C THR A 79 15.94 -17.71 1.52
N GLY A 80 15.66 -16.55 2.07
CA GLY A 80 14.30 -16.17 2.49
C GLY A 80 13.46 -15.66 1.34
N GLY A 81 12.15 -15.88 1.44
CA GLY A 81 11.17 -15.27 0.55
C GLY A 81 11.05 -13.76 0.77
N GLY A 82 10.62 -13.04 -0.26
CA GLY A 82 10.31 -11.61 -0.12
C GLY A 82 9.05 -11.38 0.72
N GLY A 83 9.01 -10.28 1.45
CA GLY A 83 7.81 -9.82 2.17
C GLY A 83 6.70 -9.43 1.19
N GLY A 84 5.44 -9.69 1.55
CA GLY A 84 4.28 -9.23 0.78
C GLY A 84 4.02 -7.74 0.98
N ALA A 85 3.50 -7.06 0.00
CA ALA A 85 3.06 -5.69 0.13
C ALA A 85 1.87 -5.56 1.09
N GLY A 86 1.72 -4.41 1.71
CA GLY A 86 0.51 -4.01 2.41
C GLY A 86 -0.67 -3.97 1.46
N GLY A 87 -1.88 -4.20 1.98
CA GLY A 87 -3.10 -4.10 1.20
C GLY A 87 -3.25 -2.69 0.63
N PHE A 88 -3.83 -2.58 -0.57
CA PHE A 88 -4.06 -1.34 -1.29
C PHE A 88 -5.55 -1.18 -1.56
N ARG A 89 -6.17 -0.16 -0.96
CA ARG A 89 -7.60 0.15 -1.12
C ARG A 89 -7.79 1.58 -1.58
N THR A 90 -8.62 1.78 -2.61
CA THR A 90 -8.93 3.11 -3.14
C THR A 90 -10.32 3.17 -3.75
N ASN A 91 -10.95 4.34 -3.66
CA ASN A 91 -12.18 4.66 -4.37
C ASN A 91 -11.97 5.80 -5.41
N VAL A 92 -10.73 6.14 -5.72
CA VAL A 92 -10.43 7.15 -6.76
C VAL A 92 -11.02 6.68 -8.09
N SER A 93 -11.82 7.52 -8.71
CA SER A 93 -12.52 7.20 -9.95
C SER A 93 -11.56 6.74 -11.06
N GLY A 94 -11.85 5.59 -11.66
CA GLY A 94 -11.03 4.99 -12.71
C GLY A 94 -9.76 4.29 -12.23
N ALA A 95 -9.46 4.30 -10.93
CA ALA A 95 -8.35 3.55 -10.36
C ALA A 95 -8.71 2.07 -10.16
N THR A 96 -7.71 1.27 -9.80
CA THR A 96 -7.83 -0.14 -9.45
C THR A 96 -7.41 -0.32 -7.99
N SER A 97 -8.22 -1.00 -7.18
CA SER A 97 -7.81 -1.51 -5.87
C SER A 97 -6.95 -2.77 -6.02
N GLY A 98 -6.27 -3.16 -4.95
CA GLY A 98 -5.39 -4.33 -4.97
C GLY A 98 -6.15 -5.61 -5.35
N GLY A 99 -5.41 -6.63 -5.81
CA GLY A 99 -6.00 -7.91 -6.23
C GLY A 99 -6.83 -7.84 -7.51
N GLY A 100 -6.67 -6.77 -8.32
CA GLY A 100 -7.40 -6.57 -9.57
C GLY A 100 -8.83 -6.08 -9.41
N ALA A 101 -9.23 -5.66 -8.21
CA ALA A 101 -10.56 -5.11 -7.97
C ALA A 101 -10.68 -3.69 -8.56
N SER A 102 -11.87 -3.33 -9.01
CA SER A 102 -12.18 -1.94 -9.39
C SER A 102 -12.08 -1.01 -8.17
N ALA A 103 -12.03 0.31 -8.44
CA ALA A 103 -12.19 1.31 -7.40
C ALA A 103 -13.45 1.03 -6.56
N GLU A 104 -13.32 1.24 -5.26
CA GLU A 104 -14.42 0.99 -4.32
C GLU A 104 -15.54 2.05 -4.48
N ALA A 105 -16.68 1.82 -3.84
CA ALA A 105 -17.81 2.73 -3.92
C ALA A 105 -17.47 4.11 -3.31
N THR A 106 -18.14 5.14 -3.79
CA THR A 106 -18.06 6.50 -3.25
C THR A 106 -18.25 6.50 -1.73
N TYR A 107 -17.39 7.18 -1.00
CA TYR A 107 -17.44 7.28 0.45
C TYR A 107 -18.01 8.61 0.91
N GLY A 108 -19.27 8.58 1.38
CA GLY A 108 -19.91 9.74 1.98
C GLY A 108 -19.39 10.04 3.39
N VAL A 109 -19.22 11.31 3.71
CA VAL A 109 -18.76 11.74 5.03
C VAL A 109 -19.80 12.58 5.77
N THR A 110 -19.72 12.58 7.09
CA THR A 110 -20.50 13.42 7.99
C THR A 110 -19.57 14.29 8.84
N ALA A 111 -20.10 15.33 9.48
CA ALA A 111 -19.33 16.22 10.37
C ALA A 111 -18.95 15.47 11.65
N GLN A 112 -17.79 14.79 11.60
CA GLN A 112 -17.23 14.01 12.71
C GLN A 112 -15.72 13.81 12.52
N SER A 113 -15.09 13.19 13.50
CA SER A 113 -13.71 12.73 13.40
C SER A 113 -13.64 11.29 12.86
N TYR A 114 -12.64 11.04 12.03
CA TYR A 114 -12.26 9.75 11.48
C TYR A 114 -10.85 9.46 12.00
N THR A 115 -10.72 8.48 12.89
CA THR A 115 -9.41 8.08 13.42
C THR A 115 -8.60 7.38 12.34
N ILE A 116 -7.39 7.86 12.11
CA ILE A 116 -6.48 7.32 11.10
C ILE A 116 -5.40 6.49 11.79
N THR A 117 -5.26 5.25 11.33
CA THR A 117 -4.13 4.40 11.68
C THR A 117 -3.28 4.19 10.42
N VAL A 118 -1.99 4.38 10.53
CA VAL A 118 -1.03 4.05 9.46
C VAL A 118 -0.17 2.90 9.96
N GLY A 119 -0.19 1.79 9.24
CA GLY A 119 0.53 0.57 9.60
C GLY A 119 2.03 0.72 9.45
N ALA A 120 2.78 0.25 10.43
CA ALA A 120 4.23 0.09 10.31
C ALA A 120 4.57 -1.07 9.38
N GLY A 121 5.74 -1.04 8.74
CA GLY A 121 6.32 -2.19 8.09
C GLY A 121 6.68 -3.28 9.11
N GLY A 122 6.69 -4.52 8.67
CA GLY A 122 7.17 -5.65 9.47
C GLY A 122 8.70 -5.74 9.44
N ASP A 123 9.30 -6.16 10.53
CA ASP A 123 10.76 -6.30 10.63
C ASP A 123 11.24 -7.43 9.70
N GLY A 124 12.37 -7.22 9.05
CA GLY A 124 13.10 -8.23 8.32
C GLY A 124 13.68 -9.28 9.28
N ALA A 125 13.75 -10.50 8.79
CA ALA A 125 14.22 -11.63 9.59
C ALA A 125 15.72 -11.55 9.84
N TYR A 126 16.15 -11.87 11.05
CA TYR A 126 17.55 -12.07 11.40
C TYR A 126 17.83 -13.55 11.75
N SER A 127 18.99 -14.06 11.32
CA SER A 127 19.50 -15.37 11.78
C SER A 127 18.49 -16.52 11.75
N GLY A 128 18.00 -16.86 10.58
CA GLY A 128 17.30 -18.14 10.36
C GLY A 128 15.84 -18.21 10.79
N VAL A 129 15.15 -17.06 10.87
CA VAL A 129 13.71 -16.99 11.14
C VAL A 129 12.94 -16.38 9.96
N ASN A 130 11.62 -16.37 10.04
CA ASN A 130 10.76 -15.65 9.10
C ASN A 130 10.80 -14.15 9.41
N GLY A 131 10.53 -13.30 8.43
CA GLY A 131 10.19 -11.91 8.66
C GLY A 131 8.94 -11.74 9.54
N SER A 132 8.60 -10.50 9.86
CA SER A 132 7.36 -10.12 10.54
C SER A 132 6.32 -9.63 9.53
N ALA A 133 5.04 -9.80 9.84
CA ALA A 133 3.98 -9.19 9.05
C ALA A 133 3.95 -7.67 9.24
N GLY A 134 3.53 -6.93 8.23
CA GLY A 134 3.19 -5.53 8.36
C GLY A 134 1.93 -5.31 9.21
N SER A 135 1.72 -4.07 9.63
CA SER A 135 0.53 -3.67 10.39
C SER A 135 -0.54 -3.06 9.47
N ASP A 136 -1.80 -3.13 9.91
CA ASP A 136 -2.94 -2.59 9.19
C ASP A 136 -2.95 -1.07 9.15
N SER A 137 -3.49 -0.51 8.07
CA SER A 137 -3.86 0.90 7.98
C SER A 137 -5.37 1.04 7.94
N SER A 138 -5.90 2.12 8.54
CA SER A 138 -7.35 2.32 8.57
C SER A 138 -7.80 3.77 8.64
N MET A 139 -9.04 4.01 8.18
CA MET A 139 -9.85 5.19 8.44
C MET A 139 -11.13 4.73 9.13
N VAL A 140 -11.29 5.08 10.42
CA VAL A 140 -12.39 4.62 11.28
C VAL A 140 -13.20 5.81 11.76
N PRO A 141 -14.46 5.97 11.28
CA PRO A 141 -15.37 7.00 11.78
C PRO A 141 -15.86 6.68 13.19
N ALA A 142 -16.28 7.70 13.96
CA ALA A 142 -16.98 7.50 15.21
C ALA A 142 -18.31 6.73 15.01
N SER A 143 -18.94 6.93 13.84
CA SER A 143 -20.15 6.19 13.42
C SER A 143 -20.14 6.01 11.90
N GLY A 144 -20.32 4.78 11.43
CA GLY A 144 -20.35 4.44 10.01
C GLY A 144 -19.41 3.29 9.62
N THR A 145 -19.12 3.18 8.32
CA THR A 145 -18.29 2.10 7.77
C THR A 145 -16.80 2.44 7.84
N SER A 146 -16.01 1.56 8.41
CA SER A 146 -14.54 1.67 8.44
C SER A 146 -13.92 1.16 7.15
N ILE A 147 -12.82 1.80 6.73
CA ILE A 147 -11.93 1.32 5.67
C ILE A 147 -10.68 0.75 6.34
N ILE A 148 -10.41 -0.54 6.16
CA ILE A 148 -9.26 -1.22 6.75
C ILE A 148 -8.48 -1.91 5.65
N SER A 149 -7.20 -1.60 5.54
CA SER A 149 -6.24 -2.26 4.66
C SER A 149 -5.32 -3.14 5.51
N ILE A 150 -5.20 -4.41 5.15
CA ILE A 150 -4.50 -5.43 5.93
C ILE A 150 -2.99 -5.37 5.68
N GLY A 151 -2.19 -5.51 6.72
CA GLY A 151 -0.73 -5.54 6.61
C GLY A 151 -0.21 -6.63 5.68
N GLY A 152 0.96 -6.43 5.09
CA GLY A 152 1.59 -7.39 4.19
C GLY A 152 2.05 -8.65 4.91
N GLY A 153 2.00 -9.79 4.22
CA GLY A 153 2.45 -11.08 4.74
C GLY A 153 3.98 -11.14 4.85
N LYS A 154 4.48 -11.77 5.90
CA LYS A 154 5.94 -11.98 6.11
C LYS A 154 6.57 -12.88 5.06
N GLY A 155 7.80 -12.61 4.67
CA GLY A 155 8.64 -13.53 3.90
C GLY A 155 9.01 -14.77 4.72
N GLY A 156 8.88 -15.94 4.10
CA GLY A 156 9.20 -17.22 4.74
C GLY A 156 10.71 -17.50 4.74
N ARG A 157 11.20 -18.18 5.78
CA ARG A 157 12.51 -18.85 5.82
C ARG A 157 12.27 -20.34 5.86
N GLY A 158 12.62 -21.04 4.85
CA GLY A 158 12.49 -22.49 4.77
C GLY A 158 11.05 -23.04 4.74
N ASN A 159 10.03 -22.20 4.88
CA ASN A 159 8.62 -22.56 5.01
C ASN A 159 7.70 -21.63 4.21
N VAL A 160 6.41 -21.74 4.50
CA VAL A 160 5.32 -20.99 3.87
C VAL A 160 5.48 -19.49 4.13
N GLY A 161 5.25 -18.68 3.12
CA GLY A 161 5.07 -17.24 3.23
C GLY A 161 3.83 -16.90 4.08
N GLY A 162 3.84 -15.74 4.77
CA GLY A 162 2.69 -15.29 5.57
C GLY A 162 1.55 -14.79 4.73
N ASN A 163 0.31 -14.98 5.19
CA ASN A 163 -0.87 -14.34 4.61
C ASN A 163 -0.90 -12.84 4.98
N GLY A 164 -1.53 -12.01 4.15
CA GLY A 164 -1.63 -10.57 4.42
C GLY A 164 -2.52 -9.85 3.43
N GLY A 165 -2.40 -8.53 3.35
CA GLY A 165 -2.99 -7.73 2.28
C GLY A 165 -2.53 -8.25 0.93
N SER A 166 -1.18 -8.35 0.75
CA SER A 166 -0.56 -9.26 -0.22
C SER A 166 0.22 -10.32 0.53
N GLY A 167 0.32 -11.54 -0.03
CA GLY A 167 1.00 -12.67 0.62
C GLY A 167 2.52 -12.55 0.53
N GLY A 168 3.25 -13.00 1.56
CA GLY A 168 4.71 -13.14 1.52
C GLY A 168 5.16 -14.31 0.66
N GLY A 169 6.36 -14.27 0.10
CA GLY A 169 7.00 -15.35 -0.63
C GLY A 169 7.46 -16.49 0.28
N ALA A 170 7.46 -17.71 -0.21
CA ALA A 170 7.98 -18.86 0.51
C ALA A 170 9.52 -18.91 0.50
N GLY A 171 10.11 -19.51 1.53
CA GLY A 171 11.54 -19.83 1.59
C GLY A 171 11.91 -21.06 0.77
N ASP A 172 13.18 -21.43 0.85
CA ASP A 172 13.85 -22.45 0.02
C ASP A 172 13.52 -23.92 0.34
N HIS A 173 12.77 -24.22 1.36
CA HIS A 173 12.37 -25.59 1.70
C HIS A 173 11.02 -25.98 1.09
N GLY A 174 10.54 -25.24 0.09
CA GLY A 174 9.41 -25.64 -0.73
C GLY A 174 8.05 -25.39 -0.12
N GLY A 175 7.93 -24.35 0.68
CA GLY A 175 6.63 -23.85 1.13
C GLY A 175 5.86 -23.16 -0.01
N GLY A 176 4.55 -23.08 0.14
CA GLY A 176 3.70 -22.20 -0.71
C GLY A 176 3.85 -20.74 -0.31
N GLY A 177 3.74 -19.84 -1.27
CA GLY A 177 3.56 -18.43 -1.00
C GLY A 177 2.30 -18.18 -0.15
N GLY A 178 2.33 -17.13 0.68
CA GLY A 178 1.18 -16.72 1.46
C GLY A 178 0.02 -16.25 0.57
N THR A 179 -1.20 -16.41 1.05
CA THR A 179 -2.40 -15.93 0.37
C THR A 179 -2.61 -14.44 0.60
N ALA A 180 -3.29 -13.78 -0.33
CA ALA A 180 -3.68 -12.39 -0.18
C ALA A 180 -5.09 -12.24 0.37
N THR A 181 -5.38 -11.08 0.97
CA THR A 181 -6.75 -10.65 1.24
C THR A 181 -7.41 -10.22 -0.06
N ALA A 182 -8.60 -10.76 -0.31
CA ALA A 182 -9.37 -10.42 -1.51
C ALA A 182 -9.55 -8.90 -1.65
N ASN A 183 -9.40 -8.40 -2.88
CA ASN A 183 -9.52 -6.98 -3.24
C ASN A 183 -8.50 -6.05 -2.57
N GLN A 184 -7.37 -6.60 -2.05
CA GLN A 184 -6.33 -5.80 -1.42
C GLN A 184 -4.92 -6.10 -1.96
N GLY A 185 -4.71 -7.25 -2.59
CA GLY A 185 -3.44 -7.65 -3.16
C GLY A 185 -3.43 -9.05 -3.74
N TYR A 186 -2.25 -9.54 -4.06
CA TYR A 186 -2.02 -10.85 -4.66
C TYR A 186 -1.15 -11.74 -3.78
N ALA A 187 -1.24 -13.05 -4.03
CA ALA A 187 -0.44 -14.06 -3.32
C ALA A 187 1.07 -13.93 -3.58
N GLY A 188 1.86 -14.43 -2.65
CA GLY A 188 3.31 -14.62 -2.83
C GLY A 188 3.65 -15.82 -3.69
N GLY A 189 4.90 -15.87 -4.17
CA GLY A 189 5.46 -16.95 -4.95
C GLY A 189 5.90 -18.15 -4.11
N ASN A 190 5.94 -19.33 -4.71
CA ASN A 190 6.44 -20.54 -4.07
C ASN A 190 7.97 -20.61 -4.12
N GLY A 191 8.59 -21.25 -3.12
CA GLY A 191 10.00 -21.64 -3.15
C GLY A 191 10.20 -23.03 -3.76
N ILE A 192 11.45 -23.41 -3.98
CA ILE A 192 11.83 -24.76 -4.46
C ILE A 192 12.42 -25.58 -3.33
N VAL A 193 11.98 -26.85 -3.23
CA VAL A 193 12.55 -27.84 -2.30
C VAL A 193 13.91 -28.34 -2.81
N GLY A 194 14.93 -28.24 -1.95
CA GLY A 194 16.27 -28.80 -2.26
C GLY A 194 17.12 -27.87 -3.12
N THR A 195 18.28 -28.40 -3.57
CA THR A 195 19.20 -27.63 -4.43
C THR A 195 18.55 -27.30 -5.77
N PRO A 196 18.65 -26.03 -6.24
CA PRO A 196 19.59 -25.00 -5.82
C PRO A 196 19.16 -24.06 -4.66
N TYR A 197 18.15 -24.35 -3.87
CA TYR A 197 17.70 -23.52 -2.75
C TYR A 197 17.38 -22.07 -3.17
N VAL A 198 16.23 -21.87 -3.76
CA VAL A 198 15.74 -20.54 -4.20
C VAL A 198 14.33 -20.29 -3.68
N ALA A 199 14.08 -19.07 -3.25
CA ALA A 199 12.87 -18.64 -2.61
C ALA A 199 11.91 -17.88 -3.57
N GLY A 200 10.65 -17.78 -3.20
CA GLY A 200 9.60 -17.06 -3.93
C GLY A 200 9.54 -15.58 -3.56
N GLY A 201 9.15 -14.71 -4.50
CA GLY A 201 8.93 -13.29 -4.27
C GLY A 201 7.64 -13.02 -3.52
N GLY A 202 7.56 -11.90 -2.77
CA GLY A 202 6.33 -11.46 -2.13
C GLY A 202 5.29 -10.98 -3.16
N GLY A 203 4.00 -11.12 -2.86
CA GLY A 203 2.92 -10.57 -3.66
C GLY A 203 2.88 -9.05 -3.60
N GLY A 204 2.45 -8.40 -4.66
CA GLY A 204 2.17 -6.97 -4.72
C GLY A 204 0.68 -6.68 -4.81
N ALA A 205 0.31 -5.41 -4.77
CA ALA A 205 -1.08 -5.00 -4.96
C ALA A 205 -1.57 -5.25 -6.40
N GLY A 206 -0.66 -5.17 -7.39
CA GLY A 206 -0.97 -5.26 -8.83
C GLY A 206 -0.67 -6.62 -9.46
N ALA A 207 0.15 -7.48 -8.82
CA ALA A 207 0.50 -8.79 -9.37
C ALA A 207 0.91 -9.80 -8.30
N VAL A 208 0.81 -11.08 -8.63
CA VAL A 208 1.36 -12.17 -7.80
C VAL A 208 2.89 -12.09 -7.74
N GLY A 209 3.45 -12.49 -6.60
CA GLY A 209 4.87 -12.73 -6.47
C GLY A 209 5.30 -13.93 -7.33
N GLN A 210 6.45 -13.83 -7.99
CA GLN A 210 6.93 -14.91 -8.83
C GLN A 210 7.43 -16.09 -7.99
N SER A 211 7.06 -17.29 -8.41
CA SER A 211 7.65 -18.49 -7.83
C SER A 211 9.09 -18.67 -8.29
N ALA A 212 9.90 -19.23 -7.43
CA ALA A 212 11.25 -19.65 -7.80
C ALA A 212 11.21 -20.65 -8.97
N SER A 213 12.22 -20.62 -9.85
CA SER A 213 12.36 -21.55 -10.97
C SER A 213 13.84 -21.85 -11.24
N ALA A 214 14.19 -23.14 -11.35
CA ALA A 214 15.58 -23.60 -11.50
C ALA A 214 16.49 -22.93 -10.45
N SER A 215 17.45 -22.08 -10.89
CA SER A 215 18.36 -21.32 -10.01
C SER A 215 18.00 -19.83 -9.87
N VAL A 216 16.77 -19.45 -10.25
CA VAL A 216 16.28 -18.07 -10.25
C VAL A 216 15.31 -17.86 -9.10
N ALA A 217 15.63 -16.95 -8.21
CA ALA A 217 14.73 -16.54 -7.14
C ALA A 217 13.56 -15.69 -7.70
N GLY A 218 12.41 -15.78 -7.04
CA GLY A 218 11.20 -15.11 -7.49
C GLY A 218 11.26 -13.58 -7.32
N ASN A 219 10.84 -12.83 -8.34
CA ASN A 219 10.64 -11.40 -8.24
C ASN A 219 9.41 -11.07 -7.40
N GLY A 220 9.43 -9.92 -6.73
CA GLY A 220 8.26 -9.35 -6.10
C GLY A 220 7.17 -9.00 -7.11
N GLY A 221 5.91 -9.15 -6.71
CA GLY A 221 4.76 -8.74 -7.49
C GLY A 221 4.70 -7.22 -7.65
N ALA A 222 4.25 -6.75 -8.81
CA ALA A 222 4.12 -5.33 -9.08
C ALA A 222 3.14 -4.65 -8.11
N GLY A 223 3.40 -3.38 -7.79
CA GLY A 223 2.44 -2.52 -7.08
C GLY A 223 1.45 -1.84 -8.01
N LEU A 224 0.75 -0.84 -7.50
CA LEU A 224 -0.22 -0.02 -8.21
C LEU A 224 0.13 1.46 -8.07
N SER A 225 -0.14 2.22 -9.12
CA SER A 225 0.02 3.68 -9.10
C SER A 225 -1.28 4.37 -8.70
N SER A 226 -1.15 5.50 -7.99
CA SER A 226 -2.25 6.41 -7.68
C SER A 226 -1.84 7.85 -7.98
N ASN A 227 -2.79 8.63 -8.49
CA ASN A 227 -2.66 10.06 -8.74
C ASN A 227 -3.49 10.91 -7.78
N ILE A 228 -3.82 10.39 -6.62
CA ILE A 228 -4.68 11.05 -5.63
C ILE A 228 -4.12 12.40 -5.14
N THR A 229 -2.82 12.62 -5.26
CA THR A 229 -2.13 13.88 -4.91
C THR A 229 -1.80 14.76 -6.10
N GLY A 230 -2.37 14.48 -7.28
CA GLY A 230 -2.07 15.20 -8.53
C GLY A 230 -0.86 14.65 -9.30
N SER A 231 0.00 13.89 -8.66
CA SER A 231 1.15 13.23 -9.29
C SER A 231 1.04 11.71 -9.16
N SER A 232 1.49 10.98 -10.19
CA SER A 232 1.48 9.52 -10.17
C SER A 232 2.59 8.99 -9.27
N VAL A 233 2.21 8.29 -8.20
CA VAL A 233 3.13 7.62 -7.26
C VAL A 233 2.76 6.15 -7.21
N CYS A 234 3.78 5.27 -7.23
CA CYS A 234 3.60 3.82 -7.15
C CYS A 234 3.73 3.32 -5.71
N TYR A 235 2.83 2.41 -5.31
CA TYR A 235 2.72 1.87 -3.95
C TYR A 235 2.58 0.35 -3.97
N ALA A 236 2.84 -0.27 -2.86
CA ALA A 236 2.50 -1.65 -2.52
C ALA A 236 3.10 -2.67 -3.51
N GLY A 237 4.39 -2.56 -3.85
CA GLY A 237 5.16 -3.61 -4.53
C GLY A 237 5.62 -4.67 -3.55
N GLY A 238 5.62 -5.94 -3.96
CA GLY A 238 6.18 -7.04 -3.17
C GLY A 238 7.70 -7.03 -3.15
N GLY A 239 8.32 -7.59 -2.10
CA GLY A 239 9.77 -7.77 -2.01
C GLY A 239 10.28 -8.91 -2.90
N GLY A 240 11.50 -8.77 -3.44
CA GLY A 240 12.20 -9.83 -4.16
C GLY A 240 12.71 -10.91 -3.21
N ALA A 241 12.83 -12.16 -3.68
CA ALA A 241 13.37 -13.26 -2.90
C ALA A 241 14.89 -13.27 -2.84
N GLY A 242 15.45 -13.80 -1.75
CA GLY A 242 16.89 -14.09 -1.64
C GLY A 242 17.32 -15.21 -2.58
N GLY A 243 18.48 -15.04 -3.23
CA GLY A 243 19.09 -16.07 -4.06
C GLY A 243 19.86 -17.09 -3.22
N GLY A 244 19.99 -18.33 -3.74
CA GLY A 244 20.90 -19.31 -3.20
C GLY A 244 22.38 -18.97 -3.51
N LEU A 245 23.32 -19.84 -3.05
CA LEU A 245 24.77 -19.63 -3.17
C LEU A 245 25.27 -19.36 -4.59
N SER A 246 24.54 -19.81 -5.62
CA SER A 246 24.88 -19.64 -7.05
C SER A 246 23.72 -19.11 -7.89
N GLY A 247 22.60 -18.70 -7.25
CA GLY A 247 21.40 -18.23 -7.93
C GLY A 247 21.35 -16.72 -8.08
N THR A 248 20.42 -16.24 -8.89
CA THR A 248 20.06 -14.84 -8.97
C THR A 248 19.05 -14.52 -7.85
N TYR A 249 19.08 -13.29 -7.37
CA TYR A 249 18.05 -12.78 -6.46
C TYR A 249 16.84 -12.25 -7.24
N GLY A 250 15.72 -12.14 -6.54
CA GLY A 250 14.50 -11.53 -7.08
C GLY A 250 14.53 -10.01 -6.99
N THR A 251 14.02 -9.34 -8.01
CA THR A 251 13.86 -7.87 -8.05
C THR A 251 12.49 -7.44 -7.56
N ALA A 252 12.36 -6.16 -7.20
CA ALA A 252 11.13 -5.55 -6.74
C ALA A 252 10.89 -4.17 -7.39
N THR A 253 9.69 -3.62 -7.20
CA THR A 253 9.28 -2.31 -7.71
C THR A 253 8.34 -1.63 -6.71
N CYS A 254 7.95 -0.37 -6.97
CA CYS A 254 6.88 0.32 -6.24
C CYS A 254 7.07 0.31 -4.72
N GLY A 255 8.27 0.61 -4.27
CA GLY A 255 8.59 0.69 -2.84
C GLY A 255 8.99 -0.62 -2.19
N GLY A 256 8.79 -1.78 -2.83
CA GLY A 256 9.41 -3.04 -2.41
C GLY A 256 10.91 -3.03 -2.68
N THR A 257 11.67 -3.91 -2.02
CA THR A 257 13.12 -4.02 -2.18
C THR A 257 13.55 -5.36 -2.73
N ASP A 258 14.63 -5.31 -3.52
CA ASP A 258 15.25 -6.49 -4.11
C ASP A 258 15.72 -7.45 -3.02
N GLY A 259 15.71 -8.74 -3.30
CA GLY A 259 16.45 -9.73 -2.52
C GLY A 259 17.96 -9.59 -2.73
N VAL A 260 18.76 -10.37 -2.04
CA VAL A 260 20.22 -10.40 -2.24
C VAL A 260 20.72 -11.80 -2.58
N ALA A 261 21.79 -11.86 -3.40
CA ALA A 261 22.52 -13.05 -3.74
C ALA A 261 23.98 -12.83 -3.39
N GLY A 262 24.49 -13.34 -2.34
CA GLY A 262 25.88 -13.15 -1.94
C GLY A 262 26.02 -13.06 -0.42
N ALA A 263 27.16 -13.47 0.09
CA ALA A 263 27.37 -13.64 1.52
C ALA A 263 27.67 -12.31 2.25
N THR A 264 27.79 -11.19 1.54
CA THR A 264 28.29 -9.92 2.08
C THR A 264 27.37 -8.72 1.86
N GLU A 265 26.30 -8.87 1.08
CA GLU A 265 25.38 -7.77 0.79
C GLU A 265 24.24 -7.73 1.81
N ALA A 266 24.05 -6.58 2.47
CA ALA A 266 22.89 -6.32 3.29
C ALA A 266 21.66 -6.02 2.42
N VAL A 267 20.51 -6.58 2.77
CA VAL A 267 19.25 -6.18 2.15
C VAL A 267 18.93 -4.75 2.58
N VAL A 268 18.44 -3.94 1.65
CA VAL A 268 17.95 -2.59 1.92
C VAL A 268 16.49 -2.69 2.36
N ASP A 269 16.07 -1.84 3.29
CA ASP A 269 14.68 -1.77 3.74
C ASP A 269 13.77 -1.19 2.66
N ALA A 270 12.53 -1.62 2.65
CA ALA A 270 11.52 -1.11 1.74
C ALA A 270 11.22 0.37 2.00
N THR A 271 10.88 1.08 0.92
CA THR A 271 10.63 2.52 0.99
C THR A 271 9.48 2.84 1.93
N ALA A 272 9.73 3.68 2.90
CA ALA A 272 8.70 4.15 3.83
C ALA A 272 7.54 4.86 3.10
N ASN A 273 6.35 4.77 3.64
CA ASN A 273 5.11 5.39 3.14
C ASN A 273 4.66 4.85 1.77
N THR A 274 5.09 3.63 1.42
CA THR A 274 4.68 2.96 0.19
C THR A 274 3.94 1.65 0.44
N GLY A 275 4.09 1.06 1.63
CA GLY A 275 3.58 -0.28 1.93
C GLY A 275 4.31 -1.38 1.17
N GLY A 276 5.54 -1.12 0.69
CA GLY A 276 6.33 -2.12 -0.04
C GLY A 276 6.83 -3.24 0.86
N GLY A 277 6.96 -4.47 0.33
CA GLY A 277 7.54 -5.62 1.03
C GLY A 277 9.07 -5.59 1.06
N GLY A 278 9.67 -6.06 2.15
CA GLY A 278 11.12 -6.19 2.33
C GLY A 278 11.71 -7.34 1.51
N GLY A 279 12.94 -7.20 1.03
CA GLY A 279 13.66 -8.23 0.27
C GLY A 279 14.12 -9.39 1.14
N GLY A 280 14.18 -10.60 0.59
CA GLY A 280 14.72 -11.79 1.24
C GLY A 280 16.24 -11.82 1.25
N ALA A 281 16.84 -12.36 2.34
CA ALA A 281 18.29 -12.52 2.46
C ALA A 281 18.80 -13.81 1.80
N ASN A 282 20.10 -13.80 1.47
CA ASN A 282 20.82 -14.98 0.94
C ASN A 282 21.14 -16.02 2.03
N GLY A 283 21.27 -17.30 1.62
CA GLY A 283 21.54 -18.46 2.44
C GLY A 283 22.99 -18.78 2.80
N GLY A 284 23.96 -18.04 2.28
CA GLY A 284 25.38 -18.45 2.35
C GLY A 284 26.11 -18.10 3.64
N THR A 285 25.60 -17.23 4.49
CA THR A 285 26.29 -16.79 5.70
C THR A 285 25.27 -16.56 6.83
N ALA A 286 25.55 -17.16 7.99
CA ALA A 286 24.76 -16.89 9.18
C ALA A 286 24.89 -15.39 9.52
N GLY A 287 23.78 -14.69 9.70
CA GLY A 287 23.73 -13.31 10.18
C GLY A 287 23.26 -12.27 9.18
N LEU A 288 22.92 -12.61 7.94
CA LEU A 288 22.27 -11.67 7.02
C LEU A 288 20.77 -11.56 7.31
N ALA A 289 20.33 -10.34 7.53
CA ALA A 289 18.91 -10.04 7.75
C ALA A 289 18.18 -9.84 6.41
N GLY A 290 16.91 -10.24 6.35
CA GLY A 290 15.99 -9.71 5.32
C GLY A 290 15.74 -8.22 5.56
N GLY A 291 15.29 -7.51 4.53
CA GLY A 291 14.91 -6.10 4.64
C GLY A 291 13.60 -5.92 5.37
N ASP A 292 13.46 -4.81 6.08
CA ASP A 292 12.20 -4.41 6.70
C ASP A 292 11.18 -4.04 5.61
N GLY A 293 9.91 -4.26 5.88
CA GLY A 293 8.82 -3.73 5.07
C GLY A 293 8.67 -2.21 5.23
N GLY A 294 8.19 -1.53 4.20
CA GLY A 294 7.89 -0.10 4.25
C GLY A 294 6.60 0.18 5.01
N SER A 295 6.56 1.28 5.77
CA SER A 295 5.30 1.73 6.37
C SER A 295 4.24 2.02 5.29
N GLY A 296 2.97 1.94 5.69
CA GLY A 296 1.84 2.34 4.88
C GLY A 296 1.66 3.85 4.77
N ILE A 297 0.54 4.25 4.18
CA ILE A 297 0.11 5.64 4.02
C ILE A 297 -1.41 5.70 3.94
N VAL A 298 -2.01 6.79 4.45
CA VAL A 298 -3.42 7.11 4.21
C VAL A 298 -3.51 8.50 3.60
N ILE A 299 -4.23 8.62 2.48
CA ILE A 299 -4.47 9.90 1.80
C ILE A 299 -5.98 10.05 1.60
N ILE A 300 -6.51 11.20 1.96
CA ILE A 300 -7.93 11.54 1.82
C ILE A 300 -8.03 12.82 1.00
N ARG A 301 -8.80 12.79 -0.08
CA ARG A 301 -8.98 13.92 -1.01
C ARG A 301 -10.46 14.26 -1.16
N TYR A 302 -10.76 15.55 -1.26
CA TYR A 302 -12.12 16.04 -1.55
C TYR A 302 -12.09 17.32 -2.37
N GLN A 303 -13.19 17.58 -3.10
CA GLN A 303 -13.36 18.84 -3.84
C GLN A 303 -13.65 19.96 -2.85
N PHE A 304 -12.97 21.14 -3.02
CA PHE A 304 -13.10 22.29 -2.13
C PHE A 304 -13.44 23.60 -2.85
N GLN A 305 -13.48 23.59 -4.20
CA GLN A 305 -13.88 24.73 -5.04
C GLN A 305 -14.38 24.28 -6.42
#